data_2da02cc01ba8e6cc7abe447c5d650202
#
_entry.id   2da02cc01ba8e6cc7abe447c5d650202
#
_cell.length_a   1.000
_cell.length_b   1.000
_cell.length_c   1.000
_cell.angle_alpha   90.00
_cell.angle_beta   90.00
_cell.angle_gamma   90.00
#
_symmetry.space_group_name_H-M   'P 1'
#
loop_
_entity.id
_entity.type
_entity.pdbx_description
1 polymer ?
#
loop_
_entity_poly.entity_id
_entity_poly.type
_entity_poly.pdbx_seq_one_letter_code
_entity_poly.pdbx_strand_id
1 'polypeptide(L)'
;MLLKNISALTGENLDFIQNVDIKIKDGKFQKIHSNIKSNSKKDVIDCEGLLLIPGFINSHTHIADSIGKDITLNSTVNQKIHPMFGIKSKILKNTSDENLSTF
;
A
#
# COMPACT_ATOMS: atom_id res chain seq x y z
N MET A 1 2.55 -8.12 19.64
CA MET A 1 3.22 -6.87 19.25
C MET A 1 2.51 -5.68 19.87
N LEU A 2 3.23 -4.69 20.35
CA LEU A 2 2.71 -3.44 20.91
C LEU A 2 3.37 -2.26 20.21
N LEU A 3 2.56 -1.43 19.55
CA LEU A 3 2.99 -0.15 19.00
C LEU A 3 2.76 0.91 20.07
N LYS A 4 3.78 1.72 20.36
CA LYS A 4 3.74 2.79 21.38
C LYS A 4 3.78 4.17 20.72
N ASN A 5 3.12 5.14 21.36
CA ASN A 5 3.20 6.55 20.98
C ASN A 5 2.76 6.87 19.54
N ILE A 6 1.90 6.04 18.94
CA ILE A 6 1.50 6.18 17.54
C ILE A 6 0.31 7.13 17.40
N SER A 7 0.26 7.88 16.30
CA SER A 7 -0.98 8.52 15.82
C SER A 7 -1.69 7.58 14.86
N ALA A 8 -3.01 7.61 14.80
CA ALA A 8 -3.75 6.70 13.93
C ALA A 8 -5.02 7.34 13.37
N LEU A 9 -5.41 6.89 12.17
CA LEU A 9 -6.74 7.10 11.60
C LEU A 9 -7.59 5.86 11.89
N THR A 10 -8.73 6.04 12.58
CA THR A 10 -9.55 4.93 13.07
C THR A 10 -11.03 5.11 12.73
N GLY A 11 -11.77 3.99 12.76
CA GLY A 11 -13.20 3.99 12.48
C GLY A 11 -13.53 4.21 10.99
N GLU A 12 -14.81 4.21 10.68
CA GLU A 12 -15.33 4.39 9.32
C GLU A 12 -15.06 5.80 8.77
N ASN A 13 -15.00 6.78 9.65
CA ASN A 13 -14.77 8.19 9.29
C ASN A 13 -13.29 8.58 9.26
N LEU A 14 -12.37 7.63 9.52
CA LEU A 14 -10.93 7.90 9.65
C LEU A 14 -10.61 8.97 10.71
N ASP A 15 -11.26 8.85 11.88
CA ASP A 15 -11.05 9.78 12.99
C ASP A 15 -9.59 9.76 13.44
N PHE A 16 -9.00 10.95 13.56
CA PHE A 16 -7.61 11.10 13.95
C PHE A 16 -7.45 11.04 15.46
N ILE A 17 -6.63 10.11 15.91
CA ILE A 17 -6.24 9.97 17.32
C ILE A 17 -4.73 10.09 17.47
N GLN A 18 -4.25 10.70 18.56
CA GLN A 18 -2.83 10.95 18.81
C GLN A 18 -2.32 10.24 20.05
N ASN A 19 -1.03 9.90 20.03
CA ASN A 19 -0.28 9.40 21.18
C ASN A 19 -0.97 8.24 21.90
N VAL A 20 -1.42 7.26 21.12
CA VAL A 20 -2.02 6.04 21.63
C VAL A 20 -1.07 4.85 21.47
N ASP A 21 -1.30 3.85 22.30
CA ASP A 21 -0.67 2.54 22.16
C ASP A 21 -1.65 1.57 21.51
N ILE A 22 -1.16 0.73 20.63
CA ILE A 22 -1.98 -0.25 19.92
C ILE A 22 -1.41 -1.65 20.16
N LYS A 23 -2.18 -2.50 20.83
CA LYS A 23 -1.85 -3.91 21.03
C LYS A 23 -2.41 -4.73 19.88
N ILE A 24 -1.53 -5.48 19.21
CA ILE A 24 -1.86 -6.37 18.10
C ILE A 24 -1.57 -7.82 18.54
N LYS A 25 -2.55 -8.69 18.38
CA LYS A 25 -2.44 -10.12 18.62
C LYS A 25 -3.20 -10.89 17.55
N ASP A 26 -2.62 -11.96 17.02
CA ASP A 26 -3.21 -12.83 16.01
C ASP A 26 -3.73 -12.05 14.76
N GLY A 27 -2.94 -11.06 14.30
CA GLY A 27 -3.27 -10.21 13.15
C GLY A 27 -4.41 -9.21 13.38
N LYS A 28 -4.87 -9.03 14.62
CA LYS A 28 -6.00 -8.14 14.95
C LYS A 28 -5.61 -7.08 15.99
N PHE A 29 -6.18 -5.91 15.86
CA PHE A 29 -6.13 -4.90 16.90
C PHE A 29 -6.92 -5.36 18.12
N GLN A 30 -6.21 -5.58 19.22
CA GLN A 30 -6.82 -6.09 20.45
C GLN A 30 -7.24 -4.97 21.40
N LYS A 31 -6.44 -3.91 21.45
CA LYS A 31 -6.67 -2.75 22.32
C LYS A 31 -6.00 -1.52 21.73
N ILE A 32 -6.71 -0.39 21.79
CA ILE A 32 -6.18 0.95 21.51
C ILE A 32 -6.44 1.77 22.77
N HIS A 33 -5.39 2.28 23.39
CA HIS A 33 -5.49 3.07 24.63
C HIS A 33 -4.17 3.79 24.90
N SER A 34 -4.20 4.88 25.62
CA SER A 34 -2.98 5.50 26.12
C SER A 34 -2.34 4.63 27.23
N ASN A 35 -1.04 4.47 27.17
CA ASN A 35 -0.22 3.84 28.21
C ASN A 35 -0.55 2.34 28.48
N ILE A 36 -0.52 1.52 27.44
CA ILE A 36 -0.63 0.06 27.58
C ILE A 36 0.69 -0.49 28.15
N LYS A 37 0.60 -1.21 29.28
CA LYS A 37 1.77 -1.90 29.86
C LYS A 37 2.14 -3.12 29.01
N SER A 38 3.45 -3.30 28.78
CA SER A 38 3.99 -4.50 28.15
C SER A 38 4.79 -5.32 29.15
N ASN A 39 4.59 -6.62 29.12
CA ASN A 39 5.37 -7.58 29.93
C ASN A 39 6.68 -8.02 29.24
N SER A 40 6.89 -7.63 27.99
CA SER A 40 8.07 -7.97 27.20
C SER A 40 8.53 -6.75 26.38
N LYS A 41 9.84 -6.49 26.43
CA LYS A 41 10.43 -5.43 25.59
C LYS A 41 10.64 -5.86 24.15
N LYS A 42 10.70 -7.17 23.87
CA LYS A 42 11.02 -7.68 22.54
C LYS A 42 9.96 -7.40 21.47
N ASP A 43 8.70 -7.25 21.90
CA ASP A 43 7.57 -7.07 20.98
C ASP A 43 7.01 -5.65 21.02
N VAL A 44 7.79 -4.69 21.50
CA VAL A 44 7.40 -3.27 21.59
C VAL A 44 8.14 -2.48 20.53
N ILE A 45 7.39 -1.71 19.75
CA ILE A 45 7.91 -0.80 18.75
C ILE A 45 7.49 0.61 19.14
N ASP A 46 8.46 1.51 19.30
CA ASP A 46 8.17 2.93 19.49
C ASP A 46 7.88 3.55 18.13
N CYS A 47 6.71 4.15 18.01
CA CYS A 47 6.16 4.72 16.79
C CYS A 47 5.93 6.23 16.93
N GLU A 48 6.68 6.90 17.84
CA GLU A 48 6.61 8.36 17.97
C GLU A 48 6.85 9.05 16.61
N GLY A 49 5.99 9.99 16.27
CA GLY A 49 6.04 10.70 14.97
C GLY A 49 5.48 9.94 13.79
N LEU A 50 5.06 8.68 13.94
CA LEU A 50 4.44 7.89 12.88
C LEU A 50 2.92 7.98 12.92
N LEU A 51 2.32 7.81 11.72
CA LEU A 51 0.87 7.75 11.53
C LEU A 51 0.48 6.36 10.99
N LEU A 52 -0.35 5.65 11.75
CA LEU A 52 -1.00 4.43 11.27
C LEU A 52 -2.23 4.79 10.43
N ILE A 53 -2.28 4.28 9.22
CA ILE A 53 -3.42 4.44 8.31
C ILE A 53 -3.91 3.06 7.85
N PRO A 54 -5.16 2.92 7.40
CA PRO A 54 -5.61 1.72 6.70
C PRO A 54 -4.73 1.44 5.48
N GLY A 55 -4.49 0.16 5.20
CA GLY A 55 -3.76 -0.23 4.00
C GLY A 55 -4.47 0.22 2.73
N PHE A 56 -3.71 0.64 1.73
CA PHE A 56 -4.28 0.99 0.44
C PHE A 56 -4.87 -0.22 -0.26
N ILE A 57 -6.05 -0.06 -0.84
CA ILE A 57 -6.70 -1.07 -1.66
C ILE A 57 -6.65 -0.59 -3.11
N ASN A 58 -5.96 -1.33 -3.96
CA ASN A 58 -5.96 -1.10 -5.39
C ASN A 58 -6.90 -2.13 -6.04
N SER A 59 -8.11 -1.71 -6.37
CA SER A 59 -9.14 -2.56 -6.97
C SER A 59 -9.04 -2.65 -8.50
N HIS A 60 -8.17 -1.85 -9.13
CA HIS A 60 -7.94 -1.84 -10.57
C HIS A 60 -6.49 -1.48 -10.85
N THR A 61 -5.73 -2.41 -11.39
CA THR A 61 -4.33 -2.18 -11.74
C THR A 61 -3.94 -2.90 -13.03
N HIS A 62 -3.00 -2.30 -13.75
CA HIS A 62 -2.37 -2.87 -14.95
C HIS A 62 -0.86 -2.98 -14.72
N ILE A 63 -0.45 -3.90 -13.87
CA ILE A 63 0.96 -4.05 -13.45
C ILE A 63 1.89 -4.23 -14.65
N ALA A 64 1.53 -5.12 -15.58
CA ALA A 64 2.34 -5.41 -16.76
C ALA A 64 2.52 -4.20 -17.71
N ASP A 65 1.66 -3.20 -17.62
CA ASP A 65 1.75 -1.98 -18.43
C ASP A 65 2.69 -0.94 -17.83
N SER A 66 3.13 -1.13 -16.58
CA SER A 66 3.98 -0.19 -15.84
C SER A 66 5.30 0.08 -16.56
N ILE A 67 5.81 -0.92 -17.27
CA ILE A 67 7.02 -0.82 -18.09
C ILE A 67 6.88 0.20 -19.23
N GLY A 68 5.64 0.48 -19.67
CA GLY A 68 5.32 1.46 -20.71
C GLY A 68 4.85 2.80 -20.17
N LYS A 69 5.08 3.09 -18.89
CA LYS A 69 4.70 4.38 -18.30
C LYS A 69 5.29 5.53 -19.10
N ASP A 70 4.46 6.53 -19.34
CA ASP A 70 4.80 7.79 -20.06
C ASP A 70 5.14 7.66 -21.56
N ILE A 71 5.29 6.47 -22.13
CA ILE A 71 5.56 6.30 -23.57
C ILE A 71 4.40 6.81 -24.44
N THR A 72 3.20 6.91 -23.88
CA THR A 72 1.99 7.18 -24.64
C THR A 72 1.38 8.55 -24.39
N LEU A 73 2.14 9.52 -23.86
CA LEU A 73 1.60 10.83 -23.43
C LEU A 73 0.75 11.53 -24.48
N ASN A 74 1.17 11.52 -25.76
CA ASN A 74 0.51 12.22 -26.86
C ASN A 74 -0.31 11.29 -27.77
N SER A 75 -0.65 10.08 -27.30
CA SER A 75 -1.36 9.08 -28.11
C SER A 75 -2.86 9.07 -27.84
N THR A 76 -3.66 8.75 -28.85
CA THR A 76 -5.10 8.50 -28.66
C THR A 76 -5.34 7.21 -27.88
N VAL A 77 -6.53 7.06 -27.28
CA VAL A 77 -6.91 5.83 -26.57
C VAL A 77 -6.75 4.60 -27.46
N ASN A 78 -7.21 4.66 -28.70
CA ASN A 78 -7.10 3.53 -29.65
C ASN A 78 -5.63 3.16 -29.95
N GLN A 79 -4.76 4.15 -30.12
CA GLN A 79 -3.32 3.90 -30.29
C GLN A 79 -2.68 3.25 -29.06
N LYS A 80 -3.20 3.54 -27.87
CA LYS A 80 -2.68 2.98 -26.61
C LYS A 80 -3.09 1.52 -26.42
N ILE A 81 -4.38 1.23 -26.49
CA ILE A 81 -4.96 -0.02 -25.99
C ILE A 81 -5.50 -0.99 -27.04
N HIS A 82 -5.41 -0.66 -28.34
CA HIS A 82 -5.91 -1.58 -29.37
C HIS A 82 -5.26 -2.96 -29.26
N PRO A 83 -6.03 -4.07 -29.24
CA PRO A 83 -5.52 -5.40 -28.90
C PRO A 83 -4.47 -5.95 -29.89
N MET A 84 -4.48 -5.52 -31.13
CA MET A 84 -3.53 -6.01 -32.15
C MET A 84 -2.35 -5.07 -32.43
N PHE A 85 -2.60 -3.76 -32.49
CA PHE A 85 -1.59 -2.78 -32.92
C PHE A 85 -1.36 -1.64 -31.92
N GLY A 86 -2.05 -1.66 -30.80
CA GLY A 86 -1.83 -0.67 -29.73
C GLY A 86 -0.43 -0.77 -29.11
N ILE A 87 0.06 0.35 -28.60
CA ILE A 87 1.39 0.44 -27.97
C ILE A 87 1.49 -0.57 -26.80
N LYS A 88 0.45 -0.69 -25.98
CA LYS A 88 0.35 -1.68 -24.91
C LYS A 88 0.64 -3.10 -25.40
N SER A 89 -0.03 -3.53 -26.46
CA SER A 89 0.14 -4.88 -27.00
C SER A 89 1.54 -5.11 -27.55
N LYS A 90 2.17 -4.10 -28.15
CA LYS A 90 3.55 -4.15 -28.64
C LYS A 90 4.55 -4.28 -27.49
N ILE A 91 4.36 -3.51 -26.41
CA ILE A 91 5.21 -3.57 -25.22
C ILE A 91 5.15 -4.97 -24.63
N LEU A 92 3.95 -5.48 -24.34
CA LEU A 92 3.77 -6.79 -23.72
C LEU A 92 4.34 -7.94 -24.55
N LYS A 93 4.20 -7.88 -25.88
CA LYS A 93 4.73 -8.91 -26.78
C LYS A 93 6.25 -8.91 -26.90
N ASN A 94 6.91 -7.78 -26.66
CA ASN A 94 8.36 -7.62 -26.83
C ASN A 94 9.11 -7.52 -25.49
N THR A 95 8.42 -7.66 -24.36
CA THR A 95 9.03 -7.64 -23.03
C THR A 95 9.22 -9.05 -22.51
N SER A 96 10.39 -9.34 -21.95
CA SER A 96 10.66 -10.65 -21.33
C SER A 96 9.87 -10.82 -20.04
N ASP A 97 9.60 -12.08 -19.67
CA ASP A 97 8.93 -12.43 -18.40
C ASP A 97 9.71 -11.90 -17.19
N GLU A 98 11.03 -11.88 -17.26
CA GLU A 98 11.90 -11.33 -16.22
C GLU A 98 11.63 -9.83 -16.01
N ASN A 99 11.56 -9.06 -17.09
CA ASN A 99 11.25 -7.62 -17.01
C ASN A 99 9.82 -7.38 -16.52
N LEU A 100 8.84 -8.19 -16.93
CA LEU A 100 7.45 -8.08 -16.46
C LEU A 100 7.34 -8.39 -14.95
N SER A 101 8.16 -9.27 -14.42
CA SER A 101 8.15 -9.63 -13.00
C SER A 101 8.83 -8.60 -12.08
N THR A 102 9.53 -7.62 -12.64
CA THR A 102 10.24 -6.57 -11.88
C THR A 102 9.30 -5.41 -11.49
N PHE A 103 8.16 -5.29 -12.14
CA PHE A 103 7.16 -4.24 -11.94
C PHE A 103 5.89 -4.80 -11.32
#